data_f82873e16a0a878fed6e9afe62d1f664
#
_entry.id   f82873e16a0a878fed6e9afe62d1f664
#
_cell.length_a   1.000
_cell.length_b   1.000
_cell.length_c   1.000
_cell.angle_alpha   90.00
_cell.angle_beta   90.00
_cell.angle_gamma   90.00
#
_symmetry.space_group_name_H-M   'P 1'
#
loop_
_entity.id
_entity.type
_entity.pdbx_description
1 polymer ?
#
loop_
_entity_poly.entity_id
_entity_poly.type
_entity_poly.pdbx_seq_one_letter_code
_entity_poly.pdbx_strand_id
1 'polypeptide(L)'
;MSIPKTCPHTFQDVLDAKDITLEKREGNYKTLKDFPADTNPRKFCGNPLIYHYQMKNLLNCRRGTKGYLTLEECFNDPEELQKLWDESVKRNRRDKCPFPSATDVYECHRINRGSIVPFKSSTAKFVYKKFGAKNVLDPTAGWGGRLLGAASLGIKYTGIDTNVNLKDGYDRMMNDLDIKDCKMIYEDCLSVDFKEINPDFILTSPPYSNMEIYEHMSPWKNDDEFYKTFLIPLFRKIDEETNCNVAINISPKMYDAVIKKYNVRLCDHKVDLRQQLGKQYKTKSQDYIYVWGKVFGSIVKK
;
A
#
# COMPACT_ATOMS: atom_id res chain seq x y z
N MET A 1 10.63 29.01 24.68
CA MET A 1 11.77 28.62 23.82
C MET A 1 11.56 29.23 22.45
N SER A 2 12.60 29.80 21.82
CA SER A 2 12.52 30.32 20.46
C SER A 2 12.50 29.17 19.45
N ILE A 3 11.78 29.37 18.34
CA ILE A 3 11.77 28.40 17.24
C ILE A 3 13.18 28.32 16.64
N PRO A 4 13.78 27.10 16.48
CA PRO A 4 15.06 26.94 15.80
C PRO A 4 15.05 27.50 14.38
N LYS A 5 16.12 28.16 13.97
CA LYS A 5 16.26 28.71 12.62
C LYS A 5 16.36 27.63 11.55
N THR A 6 16.97 26.49 11.90
CA THR A 6 17.14 25.31 11.04
C THR A 6 16.43 24.12 11.66
N CYS A 7 16.14 23.10 10.86
CA CYS A 7 15.52 21.85 11.33
C CYS A 7 16.43 21.20 12.39
N PRO A 8 15.96 20.99 13.63
CA PRO A 8 16.74 20.35 14.67
C PRO A 8 16.70 18.82 14.62
N HIS A 9 15.91 18.25 13.71
CA HIS A 9 15.69 16.81 13.60
C HIS A 9 16.57 16.20 12.53
N THR A 10 16.94 14.94 12.73
CA THR A 10 17.58 14.07 11.75
C THR A 10 16.52 13.20 11.03
N PHE A 11 16.90 12.56 9.92
CA PHE A 11 16.06 11.56 9.28
C PHE A 11 15.76 10.39 10.22
N GLN A 12 16.74 9.99 11.07
CA GLN A 12 16.53 8.95 12.06
C GLN A 12 15.47 9.31 13.09
N ASP A 13 15.38 10.57 13.52
CA ASP A 13 14.32 11.02 14.44
C ASP A 13 12.93 10.83 13.85
N VAL A 14 12.79 10.95 12.52
CA VAL A 14 11.51 10.67 11.84
C VAL A 14 11.18 9.18 11.83
N LEU A 15 12.16 8.32 11.61
CA LEU A 15 11.98 6.87 11.68
C LEU A 15 11.57 6.46 13.10
N ASP A 16 12.31 6.91 14.12
CA ASP A 16 12.09 6.60 15.53
C ASP A 16 10.71 7.08 16.02
N ALA A 17 10.23 8.19 15.49
CA ALA A 17 8.91 8.72 15.82
C ALA A 17 7.74 7.82 15.39
N LYS A 18 7.98 6.82 14.53
CA LYS A 18 7.01 5.82 14.11
C LYS A 18 7.24 4.45 14.75
N ASP A 19 8.34 4.31 15.49
CA ASP A 19 8.57 3.09 16.25
C ASP A 19 7.57 2.94 17.39
N ILE A 20 7.14 1.73 17.59
CA ILE A 20 6.24 1.36 18.68
C ILE A 20 6.76 0.15 19.44
N THR A 21 6.59 0.15 20.76
CA THR A 21 7.01 -0.94 21.62
C THR A 21 6.36 -2.27 21.24
N LEU A 22 6.94 -3.40 21.63
CA LEU A 22 6.38 -4.73 21.38
C LEU A 22 4.96 -4.84 21.90
N GLU A 23 4.70 -4.42 23.13
CA GLU A 23 3.34 -4.39 23.72
C GLU A 23 2.34 -3.62 22.84
N LYS A 24 2.74 -2.46 22.30
CA LYS A 24 1.88 -1.69 21.39
C LYS A 24 1.68 -2.40 20.04
N ARG A 25 2.69 -3.14 19.55
CA ARG A 25 2.57 -3.94 18.32
C ARG A 25 1.55 -5.06 18.51
N GLU A 26 1.70 -5.83 19.58
CA GLU A 26 0.76 -6.89 19.96
C GLU A 26 -0.66 -6.36 20.18
N GLY A 27 -0.79 -5.24 20.89
CA GLY A 27 -2.08 -4.56 21.12
C GLY A 27 -2.74 -4.08 19.81
N ASN A 28 -1.99 -3.51 18.86
CA ASN A 28 -2.49 -3.13 17.55
C ASN A 28 -2.92 -4.35 16.71
N TYR A 29 -2.13 -5.43 16.77
CA TYR A 29 -2.47 -6.67 16.07
C TYR A 29 -3.69 -7.35 16.67
N LYS A 30 -3.79 -7.40 18.01
CA LYS A 30 -5.00 -7.86 18.71
C LYS A 30 -6.22 -7.04 18.30
N THR A 31 -6.10 -5.70 18.27
CA THR A 31 -7.18 -4.81 17.81
C THR A 31 -7.60 -5.15 16.38
N LEU A 32 -6.65 -5.44 15.48
CA LEU A 32 -6.98 -5.87 14.12
C LEU A 32 -7.67 -7.24 14.09
N LYS A 33 -7.24 -8.21 14.92
CA LYS A 33 -7.90 -9.53 15.06
C LYS A 33 -9.34 -9.40 15.57
N ASP A 34 -9.55 -8.55 16.54
CA ASP A 34 -10.87 -8.36 17.18
C ASP A 34 -11.80 -7.45 16.33
N PHE A 35 -11.24 -6.71 15.36
CA PHE A 35 -12.03 -5.79 14.53
C PHE A 35 -13.05 -6.55 13.68
N PRO A 36 -14.35 -6.15 13.67
CA PRO A 36 -15.38 -6.83 12.90
C PRO A 36 -15.06 -6.83 11.40
N ALA A 37 -15.02 -8.03 10.80
CA ALA A 37 -14.71 -8.19 9.38
C ALA A 37 -15.93 -8.08 8.45
N ASP A 38 -17.12 -7.89 9.01
CA ASP A 38 -18.42 -7.82 8.28
C ASP A 38 -18.78 -6.40 7.89
N THR A 39 -18.12 -5.41 8.47
CA THR A 39 -18.35 -4.02 8.15
C THR A 39 -17.20 -3.49 7.29
N ASN A 40 -17.52 -2.77 6.21
CA ASN A 40 -16.48 -2.10 5.41
C ASN A 40 -15.74 -1.09 6.30
N PRO A 41 -14.48 -1.37 6.67
CA PRO A 41 -13.82 -0.61 7.70
C PRO A 41 -13.34 0.72 7.14
N ARG A 42 -13.97 1.79 7.61
CA ARG A 42 -13.49 3.15 7.37
C ARG A 42 -12.39 3.54 8.37
N LYS A 43 -12.25 2.80 9.46
CA LYS A 43 -11.22 3.04 10.48
C LYS A 43 -9.87 2.47 10.05
N PHE A 44 -8.81 3.18 10.40
CA PHE A 44 -7.44 2.72 10.24
C PHE A 44 -7.11 1.75 11.38
N CYS A 45 -7.16 0.46 11.09
CA CYS A 45 -6.78 -0.58 12.03
C CYS A 45 -5.57 -1.33 11.47
N GLY A 46 -4.52 -1.52 12.27
CA GLY A 46 -3.28 -2.18 11.87
C GLY A 46 -2.25 -1.27 11.16
N ASN A 47 -2.60 -0.06 10.75
CA ASN A 47 -1.66 0.85 10.06
C ASN A 47 -0.40 1.21 10.88
N PRO A 48 -0.43 1.39 12.22
CA PRO A 48 0.79 1.62 12.99
C PRO A 48 1.83 0.50 12.84
N LEU A 49 1.38 -0.74 12.62
CA LEU A 49 2.28 -1.88 12.36
C LEU A 49 3.00 -1.70 11.01
N ILE A 50 2.28 -1.32 9.96
CA ILE A 50 2.88 -1.10 8.64
C ILE A 50 3.95 -0.01 8.73
N TYR A 51 3.64 1.10 9.38
CA TYR A 51 4.61 2.20 9.57
C TYR A 51 5.82 1.78 10.41
N HIS A 52 5.63 0.99 11.47
CA HIS A 52 6.74 0.51 12.28
C HIS A 52 7.71 -0.37 11.48
N TYR A 53 7.18 -1.34 10.72
CA TYR A 53 8.02 -2.32 10.03
C TYR A 53 8.56 -1.84 8.67
N GLN A 54 7.85 -0.94 7.98
CA GLN A 54 8.16 -0.57 6.60
C GLN A 54 8.43 0.94 6.40
N MET A 55 8.57 1.71 7.48
CA MET A 55 8.66 3.18 7.39
C MET A 55 9.81 3.63 6.50
N LYS A 56 11.02 3.06 6.68
CA LYS A 56 12.20 3.41 5.90
C LYS A 56 11.94 3.26 4.39
N ASN A 57 11.43 2.10 3.97
CA ASN A 57 11.14 1.83 2.56
C ASN A 57 10.03 2.73 2.02
N LEU A 58 9.02 3.03 2.84
CA LEU A 58 7.90 3.90 2.47
C LEU A 58 8.35 5.36 2.27
N LEU A 59 9.33 5.83 3.04
CA LEU A 59 9.89 7.18 2.91
C LEU A 59 10.81 7.35 1.71
N ASN A 60 11.32 6.24 1.15
CA ASN A 60 12.15 6.23 -0.06
C ASN A 60 11.32 6.15 -1.36
N CYS A 61 10.00 6.20 -1.25
CA CYS A 61 9.13 6.25 -2.41
C CYS A 61 8.62 7.66 -2.65
N ARG A 62 8.38 8.01 -3.92
CA ARG A 62 7.92 9.34 -4.31
C ARG A 62 6.72 9.29 -5.26
N ARG A 63 5.96 10.37 -5.31
CA ARG A 63 4.98 10.57 -6.38
C ARG A 63 5.66 11.08 -7.65
N GLY A 64 5.61 10.26 -8.70
CA GLY A 64 6.37 10.50 -9.94
C GLY A 64 5.96 11.69 -10.77
N THR A 65 4.72 12.18 -10.65
CA THR A 65 4.16 13.20 -11.57
C THR A 65 4.69 14.63 -11.37
N LYS A 66 5.40 14.91 -10.26
CA LYS A 66 5.84 16.27 -9.93
C LYS A 66 7.33 16.40 -9.60
N GLY A 67 8.10 15.31 -9.69
CA GLY A 67 9.55 15.35 -9.43
C GLY A 67 9.94 15.73 -8.00
N TYR A 68 9.02 15.56 -7.02
CA TYR A 68 9.34 15.85 -5.63
C TYR A 68 10.38 14.87 -5.09
N LEU A 69 11.28 15.36 -4.27
CA LEU A 69 12.24 14.55 -3.53
C LEU A 69 11.56 13.65 -2.51
N THR A 70 12.14 12.47 -2.26
CA THR A 70 11.77 11.65 -1.11
C THR A 70 12.08 12.40 0.19
N LEU A 71 11.57 11.94 1.33
CA LEU A 71 11.91 12.58 2.59
C LEU A 71 13.40 12.44 2.91
N GLU A 72 14.00 11.29 2.66
CA GLU A 72 15.44 11.06 2.86
C GLU A 72 16.28 11.99 1.98
N GLU A 73 15.92 12.14 0.70
CA GLU A 73 16.57 13.10 -0.21
C GLU A 73 16.46 14.54 0.30
N CYS A 74 15.30 14.94 0.88
CA CYS A 74 15.15 16.26 1.48
C CYS A 74 16.08 16.46 2.70
N PHE A 75 16.30 15.43 3.52
CA PHE A 75 17.22 15.52 4.66
C PHE A 75 18.69 15.58 4.22
N ASN A 76 19.01 15.07 3.05
CA ASN A 76 20.36 15.11 2.47
C ASN A 76 20.64 16.39 1.66
N ASP A 77 19.62 17.22 1.40
CA ASP A 77 19.73 18.50 0.71
C ASP A 77 19.42 19.65 1.67
N PRO A 78 20.44 20.46 2.06
CA PRO A 78 20.25 21.55 3.03
C PRO A 78 19.20 22.59 2.62
N GLU A 79 19.06 22.90 1.33
CA GLU A 79 18.08 23.87 0.84
C GLU A 79 16.65 23.31 0.91
N GLU A 80 16.48 22.08 0.49
CA GLU A 80 15.16 21.42 0.55
C GLU A 80 14.75 21.15 2.00
N LEU A 81 15.68 20.76 2.88
CA LEU A 81 15.42 20.60 4.30
C LEU A 81 14.99 21.91 4.94
N GLN A 82 15.66 23.04 4.61
CA GLN A 82 15.27 24.36 5.12
C GLN A 82 13.87 24.76 4.64
N LYS A 83 13.56 24.53 3.34
CA LYS A 83 12.20 24.79 2.82
C LYS A 83 11.15 23.96 3.56
N LEU A 84 11.42 22.66 3.74
CA LEU A 84 10.52 21.77 4.46
C LEU A 84 10.32 22.18 5.93
N TRP A 85 11.40 22.63 6.59
CA TRP A 85 11.34 23.14 7.95
C TRP A 85 10.46 24.40 8.05
N ASP A 86 10.68 25.37 7.17
CA ASP A 86 9.91 26.62 7.14
C ASP A 86 8.41 26.37 6.87
N GLU A 87 8.12 25.41 5.98
CA GLU A 87 6.75 24.94 5.73
C GLU A 87 6.14 24.28 6.98
N SER A 88 6.92 23.49 7.70
CA SER A 88 6.49 22.80 8.92
C SER A 88 6.21 23.78 10.05
N VAL A 89 7.04 24.81 10.21
CA VAL A 89 6.85 25.91 11.18
C VAL A 89 5.56 26.66 10.87
N LYS A 90 5.33 27.06 9.60
CA LYS A 90 4.10 27.75 9.17
C LYS A 90 2.84 26.92 9.42
N ARG A 91 2.97 25.59 9.38
CA ARG A 91 1.87 24.65 9.55
C ARG A 91 1.64 24.24 11.00
N ASN A 92 2.64 24.43 11.87
CA ASN A 92 2.55 24.04 13.27
C ASN A 92 1.42 24.84 13.97
N ARG A 93 0.35 24.14 14.35
CA ARG A 93 -0.84 24.68 15.02
C ARG A 93 -1.00 24.15 16.44
N ARG A 94 0.03 23.49 16.96
CA ARG A 94 -0.05 22.86 18.28
C ARG A 94 0.40 23.84 19.34
N ASP A 95 -0.53 24.36 20.11
CA ASP A 95 -0.28 25.28 21.22
C ASP A 95 0.65 24.69 22.31
N LYS A 96 0.89 23.39 22.30
CA LYS A 96 1.68 22.67 23.30
C LYS A 96 3.15 22.43 22.91
N CYS A 97 3.53 22.60 21.65
CA CYS A 97 4.89 22.39 21.17
C CYS A 97 5.43 23.72 20.62
N PRO A 98 6.54 24.24 21.14
CA PRO A 98 7.09 25.53 20.71
C PRO A 98 7.57 25.51 19.24
N PHE A 99 7.84 24.32 18.68
CA PHE A 99 8.23 24.12 17.28
C PHE A 99 7.80 22.73 16.78
N PRO A 100 7.79 22.47 15.46
CA PRO A 100 7.41 21.18 14.88
C PRO A 100 8.24 20.02 15.40
N SER A 101 7.62 18.89 15.72
CA SER A 101 8.28 17.62 15.99
C SER A 101 8.74 16.93 14.71
N ALA A 102 9.57 15.89 14.80
CA ALA A 102 9.96 15.05 13.66
C ALA A 102 8.72 14.47 12.93
N THR A 103 7.68 14.09 13.67
CA THR A 103 6.39 13.67 13.09
C THR A 103 5.72 14.80 12.30
N ASP A 104 5.78 16.04 12.78
CA ASP A 104 5.17 17.18 12.08
C ASP A 104 5.92 17.50 10.77
N VAL A 105 7.25 17.35 10.75
CA VAL A 105 8.07 17.48 9.54
C VAL A 105 7.68 16.41 8.51
N TYR A 106 7.57 15.14 8.93
CA TYR A 106 7.07 14.07 8.10
C TYR A 106 5.67 14.35 7.54
N GLU A 107 4.72 14.76 8.38
CA GLU A 107 3.36 15.06 7.95
C GLU A 107 3.32 16.26 6.99
N CYS A 108 4.18 17.25 7.17
CA CYS A 108 4.32 18.38 6.26
C CYS A 108 4.80 17.92 4.88
N HIS A 109 5.87 17.11 4.83
CA HIS A 109 6.36 16.52 3.59
C HIS A 109 5.25 15.72 2.88
N ARG A 110 4.59 14.81 3.61
CA ARG A 110 3.53 13.95 3.10
C ARG A 110 2.39 14.74 2.46
N ILE A 111 1.99 15.85 3.07
CA ILE A 111 0.84 16.65 2.59
C ILE A 111 1.22 17.53 1.41
N ASN A 112 2.41 18.13 1.43
CA ASN A 112 2.83 19.09 0.42
C ASN A 112 3.41 18.41 -0.84
N ARG A 113 4.10 17.28 -0.66
CA ARG A 113 4.77 16.55 -1.75
C ARG A 113 4.04 15.27 -2.17
N GLY A 114 2.97 14.93 -1.46
CA GLY A 114 2.17 13.73 -1.67
C GLY A 114 2.71 12.53 -0.90
N SER A 115 1.80 11.66 -0.49
CA SER A 115 2.14 10.43 0.23
C SER A 115 1.73 9.21 -0.57
N ILE A 116 2.52 8.17 -0.42
CA ILE A 116 2.08 6.81 -0.72
C ILE A 116 1.31 6.32 0.50
N VAL A 117 0.11 5.83 0.27
CA VAL A 117 -0.76 5.37 1.35
C VAL A 117 -0.83 3.85 1.31
N PRO A 118 -0.34 3.15 2.35
CA PRO A 118 -0.43 1.70 2.42
C PRO A 118 -1.87 1.20 2.33
N PHE A 119 -2.08 0.06 1.68
CA PHE A 119 -3.37 -0.62 1.67
C PHE A 119 -3.79 -0.98 3.10
N LYS A 120 -5.03 -0.67 3.47
CA LYS A 120 -5.53 -0.85 4.84
C LYS A 120 -5.71 -2.33 5.19
N SER A 121 -5.10 -2.78 6.28
CA SER A 121 -5.24 -4.16 6.76
C SER A 121 -6.69 -4.54 7.06
N SER A 122 -7.46 -3.61 7.64
CA SER A 122 -8.88 -3.79 7.91
C SER A 122 -9.74 -3.94 6.64
N THR A 123 -9.38 -3.25 5.56
CA THR A 123 -10.04 -3.41 4.25
C THR A 123 -9.73 -4.77 3.64
N ALA A 124 -8.47 -5.22 3.70
CA ALA A 124 -8.09 -6.55 3.26
C ALA A 124 -8.85 -7.63 4.04
N LYS A 125 -8.85 -7.54 5.36
CA LYS A 125 -9.61 -8.43 6.26
C LYS A 125 -11.09 -8.51 5.87
N PHE A 126 -11.74 -7.37 5.63
CA PHE A 126 -13.13 -7.32 5.16
C PHE A 126 -13.33 -8.06 3.85
N VAL A 127 -12.47 -7.82 2.85
CA VAL A 127 -12.56 -8.45 1.52
C VAL A 127 -12.39 -9.97 1.64
N TYR A 128 -11.36 -10.43 2.35
CA TYR A 128 -11.12 -11.85 2.55
C TYR A 128 -12.31 -12.56 3.21
N LYS A 129 -12.83 -11.98 4.29
CA LYS A 129 -14.01 -12.54 4.98
C LYS A 129 -15.24 -12.56 4.09
N LYS A 130 -15.52 -11.45 3.38
CA LYS A 130 -16.69 -11.30 2.51
C LYS A 130 -16.73 -12.35 1.40
N PHE A 131 -15.58 -12.69 0.83
CA PHE A 131 -15.47 -13.63 -0.29
C PHE A 131 -15.00 -15.03 0.12
N GLY A 132 -14.85 -15.30 1.42
CA GLY A 132 -14.55 -16.62 1.96
C GLY A 132 -13.15 -17.13 1.66
N ALA A 133 -12.17 -16.21 1.50
CA ALA A 133 -10.78 -16.56 1.21
C ALA A 133 -10.15 -17.42 2.31
N LYS A 134 -9.33 -18.40 1.92
CA LYS A 134 -8.57 -19.30 2.80
C LYS A 134 -7.10 -19.40 2.43
N ASN A 135 -6.76 -19.29 1.14
CA ASN A 135 -5.40 -19.31 0.62
C ASN A 135 -5.22 -18.16 -0.39
N VAL A 136 -4.67 -17.06 0.07
CA VAL A 136 -4.57 -15.81 -0.69
C VAL A 136 -3.25 -15.71 -1.44
N LEU A 137 -3.33 -15.31 -2.70
CA LEU A 137 -2.19 -14.81 -3.47
C LEU A 137 -2.31 -13.30 -3.65
N ASP A 138 -1.20 -12.59 -3.43
CA ASP A 138 -1.06 -11.16 -3.65
C ASP A 138 0.16 -10.87 -4.55
N PRO A 139 -0.04 -10.73 -5.86
CA PRO A 139 1.06 -10.56 -6.82
C PRO A 139 1.86 -9.25 -6.69
N THR A 140 1.38 -8.27 -5.90
CA THR A 140 2.05 -6.98 -5.69
C THR A 140 1.92 -6.54 -4.24
N ALA A 141 2.55 -7.28 -3.33
CA ALA A 141 2.28 -7.27 -1.89
C ALA A 141 2.48 -5.91 -1.20
N GLY A 142 3.46 -5.11 -1.63
CA GLY A 142 3.73 -3.77 -1.11
C GLY A 142 4.11 -3.78 0.38
N TRP A 143 3.39 -3.02 1.20
CA TRP A 143 3.79 -2.66 2.57
C TRP A 143 3.28 -3.58 3.69
N GLY A 144 2.66 -4.71 3.37
CA GLY A 144 2.19 -5.69 4.37
C GLY A 144 0.76 -5.51 4.87
N GLY A 145 0.02 -4.50 4.40
CA GLY A 145 -1.36 -4.30 4.85
C GLY A 145 -2.28 -5.48 4.50
N ARG A 146 -2.10 -6.08 3.34
CA ARG A 146 -2.89 -7.24 2.89
C ARG A 146 -2.46 -8.52 3.61
N LEU A 147 -1.15 -8.70 3.89
CA LEU A 147 -0.65 -9.76 4.75
C LEU A 147 -1.26 -9.70 6.16
N LEU A 148 -1.20 -8.53 6.81
CA LEU A 148 -1.79 -8.35 8.15
C LEU A 148 -3.30 -8.63 8.16
N GLY A 149 -4.01 -8.25 7.10
CA GLY A 149 -5.43 -8.58 6.92
C GLY A 149 -5.67 -10.09 6.91
N ALA A 150 -4.89 -10.86 6.15
CA ALA A 150 -4.95 -12.31 6.07
C ALA A 150 -4.57 -12.97 7.40
N ALA A 151 -3.43 -12.58 7.96
CA ALA A 151 -2.94 -13.09 9.24
C ALA A 151 -3.93 -12.85 10.39
N SER A 152 -4.64 -11.72 10.39
CA SER A 152 -5.66 -11.42 11.41
C SER A 152 -6.88 -12.36 11.37
N LEU A 153 -7.06 -13.09 10.27
CA LEU A 153 -8.12 -14.10 10.09
C LEU A 153 -7.57 -15.53 10.20
N GLY A 154 -6.27 -15.72 10.38
CA GLY A 154 -5.63 -17.05 10.40
C GLY A 154 -5.72 -17.78 9.04
N ILE A 155 -5.70 -17.05 7.92
CA ILE A 155 -5.74 -17.63 6.58
C ILE A 155 -4.36 -17.59 5.92
N LYS A 156 -4.09 -18.52 5.02
CA LYS A 156 -2.82 -18.58 4.30
C LYS A 156 -2.66 -17.39 3.35
N TYR A 157 -1.42 -16.89 3.26
CA TYR A 157 -1.10 -15.77 2.38
C TYR A 157 0.28 -15.97 1.74
N THR A 158 0.33 -15.79 0.43
CA THR A 158 1.58 -15.67 -0.32
C THR A 158 1.61 -14.31 -1.00
N GLY A 159 2.53 -13.46 -0.57
CA GLY A 159 2.79 -12.17 -1.20
C GLY A 159 3.99 -12.26 -2.13
N ILE A 160 3.92 -11.56 -3.27
CA ILE A 160 5.03 -11.42 -4.21
C ILE A 160 5.33 -9.93 -4.35
N ASP A 161 6.61 -9.57 -4.30
CA ASP A 161 7.07 -8.20 -4.54
C ASP A 161 8.50 -8.21 -5.10
N THR A 162 8.83 -7.29 -5.98
CA THR A 162 10.18 -7.18 -6.53
C THR A 162 11.14 -6.45 -5.59
N ASN A 163 10.62 -5.68 -4.64
CA ASN A 163 11.45 -4.89 -3.73
C ASN A 163 11.99 -5.74 -2.56
N VAL A 164 13.22 -6.22 -2.71
CA VAL A 164 13.90 -7.03 -1.68
C VAL A 164 14.16 -6.26 -0.38
N ASN A 165 14.16 -4.92 -0.39
CA ASN A 165 14.36 -4.11 0.81
C ASN A 165 13.18 -4.22 1.80
N LEU A 166 12.03 -4.70 1.34
CA LEU A 166 10.87 -4.98 2.21
C LEU A 166 11.08 -6.20 3.11
N LYS A 167 12.06 -7.07 2.77
CA LYS A 167 12.26 -8.37 3.41
C LYS A 167 12.45 -8.27 4.93
N ASP A 168 13.36 -7.44 5.39
CA ASP A 168 13.62 -7.28 6.82
C ASP A 168 12.36 -6.86 7.59
N GLY A 169 11.60 -5.89 7.05
CA GLY A 169 10.35 -5.45 7.65
C GLY A 169 9.29 -6.55 7.72
N TYR A 170 9.18 -7.37 6.68
CA TYR A 170 8.26 -8.51 6.68
C TYR A 170 8.68 -9.61 7.65
N ASP A 171 9.97 -9.97 7.67
CA ASP A 171 10.50 -10.99 8.57
C ASP A 171 10.29 -10.61 10.03
N ARG A 172 10.61 -9.36 10.40
CA ARG A 172 10.33 -8.82 11.74
C ARG A 172 8.84 -8.80 12.06
N MET A 173 7.99 -8.36 11.12
CA MET A 173 6.54 -8.35 11.29
C MET A 173 5.99 -9.74 11.60
N MET A 174 6.40 -10.73 10.84
CA MET A 174 5.94 -12.11 11.03
C MET A 174 6.47 -12.71 12.34
N ASN A 175 7.72 -12.46 12.69
CA ASN A 175 8.31 -12.94 13.94
C ASN A 175 7.68 -12.31 15.17
N ASP A 176 7.60 -10.99 15.24
CA ASP A 176 7.07 -10.25 16.38
C ASP A 176 5.60 -10.53 16.67
N LEU A 177 4.82 -10.83 15.63
CA LEU A 177 3.39 -11.05 15.72
C LEU A 177 2.99 -12.54 15.67
N ASP A 178 3.97 -13.45 15.69
CA ASP A 178 3.79 -14.92 15.60
C ASP A 178 2.93 -15.36 14.41
N ILE A 179 3.18 -14.76 13.23
CA ILE A 179 2.47 -15.06 11.99
C ILE A 179 3.17 -16.20 11.26
N LYS A 180 2.51 -17.36 11.11
CA LYS A 180 3.12 -18.59 10.57
C LYS A 180 2.60 -19.00 9.18
N ASP A 181 1.36 -18.67 8.86
CA ASP A 181 0.70 -19.08 7.61
C ASP A 181 0.87 -18.07 6.47
N CYS A 182 1.81 -17.14 6.61
CA CYS A 182 2.11 -16.12 5.61
C CYS A 182 3.56 -16.24 5.13
N LYS A 183 3.78 -16.04 3.84
CA LYS A 183 5.12 -16.02 3.24
C LYS A 183 5.25 -14.94 2.17
N MET A 184 6.50 -14.52 1.92
CA MET A 184 6.85 -13.56 0.88
C MET A 184 7.82 -14.19 -0.12
N ILE A 185 7.61 -13.87 -1.41
CA ILE A 185 8.49 -14.20 -2.54
C ILE A 185 8.97 -12.87 -3.11
N TYR A 186 10.30 -12.71 -3.25
CA TYR A 186 10.91 -11.47 -3.74
C TYR A 186 11.38 -11.66 -5.18
N GLU A 187 10.41 -11.68 -6.10
CA GLU A 187 10.61 -11.89 -7.53
C GLU A 187 9.58 -11.10 -8.35
N ASP A 188 9.77 -11.04 -9.66
CA ASP A 188 8.72 -10.56 -10.57
C ASP A 188 7.54 -11.53 -10.54
N CYS A 189 6.35 -11.05 -10.23
CA CYS A 189 5.15 -11.88 -10.18
C CYS A 189 4.82 -12.56 -11.51
N LEU A 190 5.28 -12.01 -12.63
CA LEU A 190 5.11 -12.64 -13.95
C LEU A 190 6.00 -13.88 -14.13
N SER A 191 7.05 -14.03 -13.31
CA SER A 191 7.97 -15.16 -13.35
C SER A 191 7.61 -16.29 -12.37
N VAL A 192 6.81 -16.00 -11.33
CA VAL A 192 6.41 -16.98 -10.30
C VAL A 192 5.28 -17.87 -10.82
N ASP A 193 5.36 -19.18 -10.64
CA ASP A 193 4.27 -20.13 -10.98
C ASP A 193 3.13 -20.06 -9.94
N PHE A 194 1.97 -19.56 -10.33
CA PHE A 194 0.80 -19.45 -9.45
C PHE A 194 0.11 -20.80 -9.21
N LYS A 195 0.33 -21.80 -10.06
CA LYS A 195 -0.21 -23.16 -9.88
C LYS A 195 0.39 -23.83 -8.64
N GLU A 196 1.68 -23.61 -8.39
CA GLU A 196 2.36 -24.13 -7.19
C GLU A 196 1.82 -23.51 -5.89
N ILE A 197 1.29 -22.28 -5.97
CA ILE A 197 0.67 -21.59 -4.82
C ILE A 197 -0.76 -22.10 -4.60
N ASN A 198 -1.45 -22.45 -5.69
CA ASN A 198 -2.83 -22.93 -5.72
C ASN A 198 -3.79 -22.06 -4.88
N PRO A 199 -3.92 -20.76 -5.17
CA PRO A 199 -4.76 -19.86 -4.40
C PRO A 199 -6.24 -20.12 -4.62
N ASP A 200 -7.06 -19.87 -3.61
CA ASP A 200 -8.53 -19.80 -3.75
C ASP A 200 -9.04 -18.35 -3.87
N PHE A 201 -8.17 -17.39 -3.60
CA PHE A 201 -8.48 -15.98 -3.71
C PHE A 201 -7.24 -15.14 -4.07
N ILE A 202 -7.41 -14.16 -4.93
CA ILE A 202 -6.38 -13.15 -5.22
C ILE A 202 -6.90 -11.80 -4.75
N LEU A 203 -6.09 -11.09 -3.95
CA LEU A 203 -6.30 -9.66 -3.66
C LEU A 203 -5.01 -8.91 -3.90
N THR A 204 -5.05 -7.99 -4.85
CA THR A 204 -3.86 -7.19 -5.17
C THR A 204 -4.20 -5.72 -5.46
N SER A 205 -3.20 -4.87 -5.32
CA SER A 205 -3.24 -3.46 -5.70
C SER A 205 -1.97 -3.19 -6.51
N PRO A 206 -2.00 -3.39 -7.83
CA PRO A 206 -0.85 -3.16 -8.68
C PRO A 206 -0.42 -1.69 -8.65
N PRO A 207 0.84 -1.37 -8.98
CA PRO A 207 1.29 0.02 -9.07
C PRO A 207 0.43 0.81 -10.05
N TYR A 208 0.29 2.12 -9.80
CA TYR A 208 -0.51 3.01 -10.64
C TYR A 208 0.35 3.66 -11.73
N SER A 209 0.92 2.84 -12.65
CA SER A 209 1.83 3.33 -13.69
C SER A 209 2.92 4.23 -13.07
N ASN A 210 3.09 5.46 -13.55
CA ASN A 210 4.09 6.41 -13.06
C ASN A 210 3.58 7.36 -11.96
N MET A 211 2.40 7.09 -11.37
CA MET A 211 1.86 7.92 -10.27
C MET A 211 2.66 7.76 -8.98
N GLU A 212 3.21 6.57 -8.77
CA GLU A 212 4.03 6.22 -7.62
C GLU A 212 5.30 5.55 -8.12
N ILE A 213 6.44 6.07 -7.71
CA ILE A 213 7.75 5.51 -8.05
C ILE A 213 8.30 4.85 -6.81
N TYR A 214 8.39 3.53 -6.88
CA TYR A 214 8.97 2.69 -5.83
C TYR A 214 10.45 2.46 -6.09
N GLU A 215 11.17 2.20 -5.02
CA GLU A 215 12.55 1.75 -5.10
C GLU A 215 12.64 0.46 -5.95
N HIS A 216 13.64 0.33 -6.81
CA HIS A 216 13.82 -0.76 -7.78
C HIS A 216 12.76 -0.87 -8.90
N MET A 217 11.86 0.09 -9.01
CA MET A 217 10.91 0.14 -10.12
C MET A 217 11.50 0.94 -11.29
N SER A 218 11.54 0.34 -12.48
CA SER A 218 11.78 1.07 -13.72
C SER A 218 10.46 1.73 -14.16
N PRO A 219 10.38 3.07 -14.23
CA PRO A 219 9.16 3.74 -14.64
C PRO A 219 8.78 3.36 -16.08
N TRP A 220 7.49 3.13 -16.32
CA TRP A 220 6.96 2.97 -17.67
C TRP A 220 6.93 4.31 -18.38
N LYS A 221 7.14 4.33 -19.69
CA LYS A 221 7.05 5.55 -20.50
C LYS A 221 5.67 6.21 -20.43
N ASN A 222 4.63 5.41 -20.34
CA ASN A 222 3.23 5.85 -20.27
C ASN A 222 2.30 4.73 -19.80
N ASP A 223 1.02 5.06 -19.59
CA ASP A 223 -0.01 4.10 -19.18
C ASP A 223 -0.16 2.93 -20.17
N ASP A 224 0.04 3.15 -21.46
CA ASP A 224 -0.14 2.12 -22.49
C ASP A 224 0.95 1.04 -22.41
N GLU A 225 2.21 1.44 -22.15
CA GLU A 225 3.30 0.50 -21.88
C GLU A 225 3.05 -0.29 -20.60
N PHE A 226 2.62 0.37 -19.52
CA PHE A 226 2.23 -0.28 -18.28
C PHE A 226 1.15 -1.36 -18.50
N TYR A 227 0.10 -1.04 -19.23
CA TYR A 227 -0.96 -2.01 -19.52
C TYR A 227 -0.42 -3.21 -20.32
N LYS A 228 0.36 -2.95 -21.38
CA LYS A 228 0.85 -3.99 -22.29
C LYS A 228 1.91 -4.89 -21.68
N THR A 229 2.80 -4.33 -20.85
CA THR A 229 3.96 -5.07 -20.34
C THR A 229 3.78 -5.63 -18.95
N PHE A 230 2.80 -5.12 -18.19
CA PHE A 230 2.58 -5.57 -16.82
C PHE A 230 1.12 -5.98 -16.52
N LEU A 231 0.16 -5.04 -16.61
CA LEU A 231 -1.17 -5.30 -16.07
C LEU A 231 -1.94 -6.38 -16.84
N ILE A 232 -1.90 -6.34 -18.17
CA ILE A 232 -2.59 -7.34 -19.01
C ILE A 232 -1.86 -8.71 -18.98
N PRO A 233 -0.52 -8.78 -19.03
CA PRO A 233 0.20 -10.02 -18.75
C PRO A 233 -0.18 -10.65 -17.39
N LEU A 234 -0.26 -9.84 -16.33
CA LEU A 234 -0.70 -10.32 -15.02
C LEU A 234 -2.13 -10.89 -15.06
N PHE A 235 -3.06 -10.22 -15.70
CA PHE A 235 -4.45 -10.72 -15.84
C PHE A 235 -4.50 -12.05 -16.59
N ARG A 236 -3.74 -12.19 -17.68
CA ARG A 236 -3.64 -13.44 -18.43
C ARG A 236 -3.06 -14.57 -17.60
N LYS A 237 -1.96 -14.28 -16.90
CA LYS A 237 -1.32 -15.26 -16.02
C LYS A 237 -2.27 -15.76 -14.93
N ILE A 238 -3.05 -14.85 -14.33
CA ILE A 238 -4.09 -15.21 -13.36
C ILE A 238 -5.13 -16.15 -14.01
N ASP A 239 -5.63 -15.85 -15.21
CA ASP A 239 -6.59 -16.69 -15.92
C ASP A 239 -6.03 -18.07 -16.31
N GLU A 240 -4.76 -18.12 -16.72
CA GLU A 240 -4.12 -19.32 -17.21
C GLU A 240 -3.66 -20.26 -16.08
N GLU A 241 -3.31 -19.69 -14.93
CA GLU A 241 -2.67 -20.43 -13.84
C GLU A 241 -3.54 -20.61 -12.60
N THR A 242 -4.70 -19.93 -12.52
CA THR A 242 -5.58 -20.02 -11.35
C THR A 242 -7.04 -20.22 -11.75
N ASN A 243 -7.84 -20.72 -10.80
CA ASN A 243 -9.29 -20.84 -10.94
C ASN A 243 -9.98 -20.35 -9.66
N CYS A 244 -9.74 -19.07 -9.31
CA CYS A 244 -10.17 -18.49 -8.06
C CYS A 244 -10.87 -17.14 -8.26
N ASN A 245 -11.46 -16.61 -7.20
CA ASN A 245 -11.99 -15.25 -7.20
C ASN A 245 -10.82 -14.25 -7.17
N VAL A 246 -10.94 -13.18 -7.95
CA VAL A 246 -9.90 -12.17 -8.11
C VAL A 246 -10.43 -10.80 -7.75
N ALA A 247 -9.78 -10.14 -6.82
CA ALA A 247 -10.10 -8.79 -6.36
C ALA A 247 -8.91 -7.86 -6.64
N ILE A 248 -9.14 -6.81 -7.41
CA ILE A 248 -8.07 -5.87 -7.80
C ILE A 248 -8.47 -4.45 -7.43
N ASN A 249 -7.60 -3.78 -6.67
CA ASN A 249 -7.71 -2.37 -6.39
C ASN A 249 -7.01 -1.56 -7.47
N ILE A 250 -7.78 -1.01 -8.38
CA ILE A 250 -7.33 -0.13 -9.47
C ILE A 250 -8.24 1.09 -9.59
N SER A 251 -7.72 2.17 -10.17
CA SER A 251 -8.53 3.36 -10.40
C SER A 251 -9.65 3.12 -11.41
N PRO A 252 -10.75 3.89 -11.37
CA PRO A 252 -11.79 3.81 -12.39
C PRO A 252 -11.26 3.99 -13.83
N LYS A 253 -10.28 4.88 -14.02
CA LYS A 253 -9.61 5.07 -15.31
C LYS A 253 -8.91 3.80 -15.80
N MET A 254 -8.20 3.10 -14.93
CA MET A 254 -7.54 1.84 -15.25
C MET A 254 -8.57 0.74 -15.54
N TYR A 255 -9.60 0.64 -14.73
CA TYR A 255 -10.71 -0.30 -14.94
C TYR A 255 -11.35 -0.10 -16.31
N ASP A 256 -11.73 1.14 -16.65
CA ASP A 256 -12.31 1.46 -17.95
C ASP A 256 -11.35 1.14 -19.11
N ALA A 257 -10.05 1.40 -18.93
CA ALA A 257 -9.05 1.09 -19.94
C ALA A 257 -8.93 -0.42 -20.20
N VAL A 258 -8.89 -1.26 -19.17
CA VAL A 258 -8.77 -2.72 -19.37
C VAL A 258 -10.04 -3.31 -19.99
N ILE A 259 -11.21 -2.83 -19.63
CA ILE A 259 -12.48 -3.25 -20.24
C ILE A 259 -12.53 -2.86 -21.74
N LYS A 260 -12.32 -1.58 -22.05
CA LYS A 260 -12.53 -1.04 -23.42
C LYS A 260 -11.43 -1.42 -24.42
N LYS A 261 -10.17 -1.43 -23.96
CA LYS A 261 -9.02 -1.67 -24.86
C LYS A 261 -8.63 -3.15 -24.97
N TYR A 262 -8.81 -3.92 -23.90
CA TYR A 262 -8.29 -5.28 -23.81
C TYR A 262 -9.36 -6.35 -23.65
N ASN A 263 -10.64 -5.94 -23.75
CA ASN A 263 -11.78 -6.85 -23.71
C ASN A 263 -11.84 -7.71 -22.43
N VAL A 264 -11.36 -7.17 -21.31
CA VAL A 264 -11.60 -7.78 -20.00
C VAL A 264 -13.10 -7.68 -19.71
N ARG A 265 -13.72 -8.75 -19.24
CA ARG A 265 -15.15 -8.71 -18.90
C ARG A 265 -15.44 -7.77 -17.72
N LEU A 266 -16.65 -7.30 -17.61
CA LEU A 266 -17.08 -6.51 -16.45
C LEU A 266 -16.91 -7.30 -15.15
N CYS A 267 -16.54 -6.63 -14.07
CA CYS A 267 -16.46 -7.25 -12.76
C CYS A 267 -17.85 -7.64 -12.25
N ASP A 268 -17.91 -8.70 -11.44
CA ASP A 268 -19.16 -9.17 -10.85
C ASP A 268 -19.57 -8.31 -9.64
N HIS A 269 -18.58 -7.80 -8.90
CA HIS A 269 -18.82 -6.97 -7.71
C HIS A 269 -17.86 -5.79 -7.67
N LYS A 270 -18.31 -4.70 -7.02
CA LYS A 270 -17.49 -3.54 -6.66
C LYS A 270 -17.57 -3.35 -5.15
N VAL A 271 -16.40 -3.28 -4.50
CA VAL A 271 -16.28 -2.87 -3.11
C VAL A 271 -15.89 -1.40 -3.08
N ASP A 272 -16.77 -0.57 -2.53
CA ASP A 272 -16.57 0.87 -2.43
C ASP A 272 -15.63 1.19 -1.26
N LEU A 273 -14.49 1.80 -1.58
CA LEU A 273 -13.47 2.20 -0.60
C LEU A 273 -13.63 3.66 -0.16
N ARG A 274 -14.79 4.29 -0.34
CA ARG A 274 -15.01 5.69 0.04
C ARG A 274 -14.34 6.02 1.37
N GLN A 275 -13.29 6.81 1.28
CA GLN A 275 -12.73 7.46 2.44
C GLN A 275 -13.69 8.59 2.83
N GLN A 276 -14.21 8.59 4.05
CA GLN A 276 -14.80 9.81 4.59
C GLN A 276 -13.65 10.78 4.85
N LEU A 277 -13.28 11.51 3.83
CA LEU A 277 -12.61 12.78 4.01
C LEU A 277 -13.62 13.69 4.73
N GLY A 278 -13.16 14.40 5.77
CA GLY A 278 -14.04 15.25 6.59
C GLY A 278 -14.90 16.16 5.70
N LYS A 279 -15.99 16.72 6.22
CA LYS A 279 -17.04 17.48 5.50
C LYS A 279 -16.53 18.56 4.51
N GLN A 280 -15.25 18.92 4.55
CA GLN A 280 -14.61 19.94 3.71
C GLN A 280 -14.07 19.44 2.36
N TYR A 281 -13.88 18.14 2.15
CA TYR A 281 -13.31 17.62 0.92
C TYR A 281 -14.32 16.80 0.15
N LYS A 282 -15.04 17.44 -0.76
CA LYS A 282 -15.80 16.81 -1.83
C LYS A 282 -14.82 16.31 -2.91
N THR A 283 -13.98 15.32 -2.61
CA THR A 283 -13.15 14.71 -3.65
C THR A 283 -13.97 13.70 -4.43
N LYS A 284 -13.99 13.87 -5.76
CA LYS A 284 -14.68 13.00 -6.71
C LYS A 284 -13.95 11.68 -6.99
N SER A 285 -12.82 11.38 -6.38
CA SER A 285 -12.12 10.12 -6.60
C SER A 285 -12.73 9.04 -5.72
N GLN A 286 -13.51 8.18 -6.31
CA GLN A 286 -13.97 6.94 -5.71
C GLN A 286 -12.96 5.85 -6.07
N ASP A 287 -12.29 5.27 -5.06
CA ASP A 287 -11.50 4.07 -5.26
C ASP A 287 -12.36 2.84 -4.99
N TYR A 288 -12.18 1.84 -5.83
CA TYR A 288 -12.91 0.57 -5.74
C TYR A 288 -11.94 -0.60 -5.72
N ILE A 289 -12.38 -1.70 -5.11
CA ILE A 289 -11.86 -3.02 -5.42
C ILE A 289 -12.86 -3.66 -6.38
N TYR A 290 -12.40 -4.01 -7.57
CA TYR A 290 -13.19 -4.71 -8.58
C TYR A 290 -12.98 -6.21 -8.39
N VAL A 291 -14.07 -6.98 -8.35
CA VAL A 291 -14.03 -8.41 -8.06
C VAL A 291 -14.63 -9.20 -9.21
N TRP A 292 -13.86 -10.16 -9.70
CA TRP A 292 -14.28 -11.15 -10.70
C TRP A 292 -14.32 -12.54 -10.06
N GLY A 293 -15.41 -13.30 -10.36
CA GLY A 293 -15.48 -14.71 -10.05
C GLY A 293 -14.81 -15.52 -11.14
N LYS A 294 -13.74 -16.19 -10.82
CA LYS A 294 -13.04 -17.23 -11.57
C LYS A 294 -12.30 -16.87 -12.86
N VAL A 295 -12.70 -15.89 -13.68
CA VAL A 295 -12.03 -15.58 -14.96
C VAL A 295 -12.29 -14.15 -15.41
N PHE A 296 -11.30 -13.53 -16.06
CA PHE A 296 -11.46 -12.19 -16.67
C PHE A 296 -12.13 -12.22 -18.05
N GLY A 297 -12.35 -13.40 -18.63
CA GLY A 297 -12.87 -13.58 -19.96
C GLY A 297 -11.80 -13.58 -21.05
N SER A 298 -12.22 -13.64 -22.33
CA SER A 298 -11.29 -13.69 -23.48
C SER A 298 -10.52 -12.37 -23.63
N ILE A 299 -9.36 -12.27 -22.97
CA ILE A 299 -8.50 -11.11 -23.07
C ILE A 299 -7.84 -11.08 -24.46
N VAL A 300 -8.17 -10.10 -25.28
CA VAL A 300 -7.65 -10.01 -26.66
C VAL A 300 -6.15 -9.73 -26.67
N LYS A 301 -5.40 -10.55 -27.42
CA LYS A 301 -4.01 -10.26 -27.80
C LYS A 301 -4.02 -9.16 -28.88
N LYS A 302 -3.79 -7.92 -28.50
CA LYS A 302 -3.50 -6.84 -29.45
C LYS A 302 -2.03 -6.46 -29.41
#